data_eafe684ae94406ce9bf278bb372d0fff
#
_entry.id   eafe684ae94406ce9bf278bb372d0fff
#
_cell.length_a   1.000
_cell.length_b   1.000
_cell.length_c   1.000
_cell.angle_alpha   90.00
_cell.angle_beta   90.00
_cell.angle_gamma   90.00
#
_symmetry.space_group_name_H-M   'P 1'
#
loop_
_entity.id
_entity.type
_entity.pdbx_description
1 polymer ?
#
loop_
_entity_poly.entity_id
_entity_poly.type
_entity_poly.pdbx_seq_one_letter_code
_entity_poly.pdbx_strand_id
1 'polypeptide(L)'
;MCYSAQVVEAWEVFVAKTGADISLLDFARLYGMRLLDRSVRIPRAVDAAFARATGDAAQSIRTAIDSFNRQQALTWEQELFTQRRRLADAERALQSRPTKSAAESRRIAGQKIDWLRGKLADLRRSGLVADDSRIFPGWYAPVIVAEQGAKRVMPMRYQCRPAGVPADHDKRFPGTYNARRDKLEGYWRGLFGRSHAVMPVRRFYENVRRGDANVVLEFSPADQQPMLVACLWSRWTGPDGSTLLSFAAITDEPPPEVAATGHDRCVIPIKPEHVDAWLNPDPKNLAACYAILDDRERPYYEHRLAA
;
A
#
# COMPACT_ATOMS: atom_id res chain seq x y z
N MET A 1 6.09 3.96 -13.59
CA MET A 1 4.85 3.46 -12.92
C MET A 1 5.02 3.65 -11.44
N CYS A 2 4.07 4.29 -10.72
CA CYS A 2 4.19 4.48 -9.27
C CYS A 2 4.18 3.13 -8.58
N TYR A 3 5.39 2.62 -8.28
CA TYR A 3 5.59 1.27 -7.76
C TYR A 3 5.17 1.15 -6.30
N SER A 4 5.39 2.20 -5.51
CA SER A 4 4.95 2.25 -4.12
C SER A 4 4.74 3.68 -3.65
N ALA A 5 3.95 3.84 -2.60
CA ALA A 5 3.63 5.14 -2.03
C ALA A 5 3.70 5.07 -0.50
N GLN A 6 4.01 6.20 0.13
CA GLN A 6 3.93 6.37 1.57
C GLN A 6 2.60 7.05 1.90
N VAL A 7 1.66 6.28 2.46
CA VAL A 7 0.36 6.81 2.87
C VAL A 7 0.48 7.67 4.13
N VAL A 8 -0.43 8.64 4.27
CA VAL A 8 -0.44 9.49 5.46
C VAL A 8 -0.92 8.69 6.66
N GLU A 9 -0.19 8.80 7.76
CA GLU A 9 -0.34 7.98 8.96
C GLU A 9 -1.48 8.45 9.86
N ALA A 10 -1.74 9.76 9.88
CA ALA A 10 -2.70 10.36 10.79
C ALA A 10 -4.06 10.58 10.14
N TRP A 11 -5.00 9.73 10.44
CA TRP A 11 -6.42 9.84 10.06
C TRP A 11 -7.02 11.19 10.40
N GLU A 12 -6.67 11.73 11.56
CA GLU A 12 -7.17 13.00 12.07
C GLU A 12 -6.87 14.17 11.14
N VAL A 13 -5.68 14.19 10.55
CA VAL A 13 -5.30 15.18 9.52
C VAL A 13 -6.15 15.03 8.26
N PHE A 14 -6.53 13.80 7.94
CA PHE A 14 -7.36 13.46 6.79
C PHE A 14 -8.80 13.86 6.97
N VAL A 15 -9.42 13.40 8.06
CA VAL A 15 -10.76 13.74 8.47
C VAL A 15 -10.89 15.26 8.55
N ALA A 16 -9.93 15.95 9.17
CA ALA A 16 -9.93 17.40 9.28
C ALA A 16 -9.85 18.12 7.92
N LYS A 17 -9.04 17.61 6.98
CA LYS A 17 -8.88 18.24 5.64
C LYS A 17 -10.02 17.93 4.68
N THR A 18 -10.64 16.76 4.78
CA THR A 18 -11.64 16.30 3.81
C THR A 18 -13.04 16.17 4.37
N GLY A 19 -13.21 16.19 5.69
CA GLY A 19 -14.49 15.92 6.36
C GLY A 19 -15.00 14.49 6.13
N ALA A 20 -14.10 13.52 5.90
CA ALA A 20 -14.47 12.14 5.63
C ALA A 20 -14.56 11.32 6.92
N ASP A 21 -15.61 10.50 7.07
CA ASP A 21 -15.75 9.57 8.18
C ASP A 21 -14.99 8.26 7.93
N ILE A 22 -14.47 7.65 8.99
CA ILE A 22 -13.76 6.37 8.89
C ILE A 22 -14.77 5.23 8.93
N SER A 23 -14.75 4.35 7.93
CA SER A 23 -15.54 3.12 7.91
C SER A 23 -14.94 2.06 8.84
N LEU A 24 -15.12 2.21 10.16
CA LEU A 24 -14.59 1.27 11.15
C LEU A 24 -15.03 -0.18 10.89
N LEU A 25 -16.24 -0.38 10.35
CA LEU A 25 -16.76 -1.71 10.04
C LEU A 25 -15.94 -2.39 8.92
N ASP A 26 -15.60 -1.65 7.86
CA ASP A 26 -14.79 -2.21 6.77
C ASP A 26 -13.35 -2.49 7.21
N PHE A 27 -12.79 -1.63 8.06
CA PHE A 27 -11.51 -1.91 8.70
C PHE A 27 -11.57 -3.15 9.60
N ALA A 28 -12.59 -3.29 10.44
CA ALA A 28 -12.76 -4.47 11.29
C ALA A 28 -12.86 -5.77 10.46
N ARG A 29 -13.58 -5.75 9.33
CA ARG A 29 -13.64 -6.87 8.39
C ARG A 29 -12.26 -7.19 7.80
N LEU A 30 -11.52 -6.19 7.34
CA LEU A 30 -10.18 -6.39 6.79
C LEU A 30 -9.22 -6.98 7.82
N TYR A 31 -9.25 -6.48 9.06
CA TYR A 31 -8.40 -7.00 10.14
C TYR A 31 -8.79 -8.44 10.54
N GLY A 32 -10.08 -8.76 10.51
CA GLY A 32 -10.57 -10.15 10.66
C GLY A 32 -10.05 -11.06 9.54
N MET A 33 -10.09 -10.61 8.28
CA MET A 33 -9.52 -11.35 7.15
C MET A 33 -8.02 -11.60 7.32
N ARG A 34 -7.24 -10.62 7.80
CA ARG A 34 -5.79 -10.76 8.03
C ARG A 34 -5.45 -11.89 9.02
N LEU A 35 -6.32 -12.17 9.98
CA LEU A 35 -6.13 -13.30 10.91
C LEU A 35 -6.24 -14.67 10.22
N LEU A 36 -7.07 -14.76 9.17
CA LEU A 36 -7.33 -15.98 8.41
C LEU A 36 -6.39 -16.13 7.21
N ASP A 37 -6.04 -15.01 6.58
CA ASP A 37 -5.19 -14.96 5.38
C ASP A 37 -3.99 -14.03 5.60
N ARG A 38 -2.82 -14.63 5.77
CA ARG A 38 -1.55 -13.91 5.96
C ARG A 38 -1.07 -13.17 4.71
N SER A 39 -1.70 -13.36 3.55
CA SER A 39 -1.41 -12.58 2.33
C SER A 39 -1.99 -11.16 2.40
N VAL A 40 -2.94 -10.90 3.30
CA VAL A 40 -3.48 -9.56 3.57
C VAL A 40 -2.39 -8.70 4.23
N ARG A 41 -1.89 -7.73 3.47
CA ARG A 41 -0.80 -6.82 3.87
C ARG A 41 -1.36 -5.45 4.23
N ILE A 42 -1.19 -5.04 5.49
CA ILE A 42 -1.59 -3.72 6.00
C ILE A 42 -0.33 -3.06 6.53
N PRO A 43 -0.03 -1.79 6.18
CA PRO A 43 1.10 -1.06 6.73
C PRO A 43 0.99 -0.92 8.25
N ARG A 44 2.11 -1.00 8.94
CA ARG A 44 2.15 -0.86 10.40
C ARG A 44 1.67 0.50 10.87
N ALA A 45 1.88 1.55 10.09
CA ALA A 45 1.36 2.89 10.40
C ALA A 45 -0.17 2.92 10.46
N VAL A 46 -0.86 2.09 9.64
CA VAL A 46 -2.33 1.95 9.70
C VAL A 46 -2.73 1.21 10.97
N ASP A 47 -1.98 0.18 11.40
CA ASP A 47 -2.21 -0.49 12.69
C ASP A 47 -2.08 0.51 13.85
N ALA A 48 -1.03 1.34 13.84
CA ALA A 48 -0.77 2.35 14.88
C ALA A 48 -1.85 3.43 14.96
N ALA A 49 -2.49 3.80 13.84
CA ALA A 49 -3.58 4.76 13.81
C ALA A 49 -4.79 4.32 14.65
N PHE A 50 -5.02 3.00 14.77
CA PHE A 50 -6.11 2.48 15.60
C PHE A 50 -5.79 2.38 17.09
N ALA A 51 -4.55 2.61 17.52
CA ALA A 51 -4.15 2.49 18.93
C ALA A 51 -4.94 3.44 19.86
N ARG A 52 -5.32 4.62 19.35
CA ARG A 52 -6.04 5.66 20.09
C ARG A 52 -7.53 5.72 19.75
N ALA A 53 -8.00 4.97 18.76
CA ALA A 53 -9.41 4.96 18.38
C ALA A 53 -10.29 4.36 19.48
N THR A 54 -11.52 4.87 19.66
CA THR A 54 -12.47 4.46 20.70
C THR A 54 -13.69 3.77 20.10
N GLY A 55 -14.46 3.07 20.95
CA GLY A 55 -15.66 2.33 20.57
C GLY A 55 -15.42 0.86 20.22
N ASP A 56 -16.50 0.07 20.13
CA ASP A 56 -16.46 -1.40 20.01
C ASP A 56 -15.76 -1.88 18.74
N ALA A 57 -16.04 -1.23 17.60
CA ALA A 57 -15.38 -1.59 16.34
C ALA A 57 -13.87 -1.33 16.39
N ALA A 58 -13.43 -0.22 16.98
CA ALA A 58 -12.01 0.07 17.18
C ALA A 58 -11.37 -0.92 18.16
N GLN A 59 -12.09 -1.32 19.21
CA GLN A 59 -11.63 -2.37 20.13
C GLN A 59 -11.44 -3.72 19.41
N SER A 60 -12.37 -4.10 18.53
CA SER A 60 -12.27 -5.30 17.72
C SER A 60 -11.05 -5.27 16.79
N ILE A 61 -10.78 -4.12 16.17
CA ILE A 61 -9.58 -3.91 15.34
C ILE A 61 -8.30 -4.08 16.17
N ARG A 62 -8.20 -3.44 17.34
CA ARG A 62 -7.03 -3.58 18.23
C ARG A 62 -6.80 -5.02 18.65
N THR A 63 -7.86 -5.73 19.04
CA THR A 63 -7.79 -7.15 19.40
C THR A 63 -7.28 -8.00 18.24
N ALA A 64 -7.73 -7.72 17.01
CA ALA A 64 -7.25 -8.41 15.81
C ALA A 64 -5.77 -8.12 15.52
N ILE A 65 -5.33 -6.86 15.67
CA ILE A 65 -3.91 -6.45 15.54
C ILE A 65 -3.04 -7.21 16.54
N ASP A 66 -3.42 -7.21 17.82
CA ASP A 66 -2.68 -7.88 18.89
C ASP A 66 -2.61 -9.39 18.68
N SER A 67 -3.72 -9.99 18.22
CA SER A 67 -3.78 -11.42 17.93
C SER A 67 -2.87 -11.79 16.74
N PHE A 68 -2.89 -10.99 15.67
CA PHE A 68 -2.00 -11.17 14.54
C PHE A 68 -0.52 -11.06 14.95
N ASN A 69 -0.16 -10.02 15.70
CA ASN A 69 1.21 -9.79 16.14
C ASN A 69 1.71 -10.94 17.06
N ARG A 70 0.85 -11.43 17.97
CA ARG A 70 1.18 -12.61 18.80
C ARG A 70 1.42 -13.86 17.97
N GLN A 71 0.54 -14.14 17.00
CA GLN A 71 0.70 -15.28 16.10
C GLN A 71 1.99 -15.19 15.27
N GLN A 72 2.32 -13.99 14.80
CA GLN A 72 3.58 -13.77 14.06
C GLN A 72 4.80 -13.98 14.95
N ALA A 73 4.79 -13.44 16.16
CA ALA A 73 5.87 -13.64 17.13
C ALA A 73 6.10 -15.13 17.39
N LEU A 74 5.04 -15.87 17.71
CA LEU A 74 5.12 -17.32 17.97
C LEU A 74 5.69 -18.08 16.77
N THR A 75 5.24 -17.76 15.56
CA THR A 75 5.74 -18.40 14.33
C THR A 75 7.24 -18.14 14.13
N TRP A 76 7.69 -16.91 14.33
CA TRP A 76 9.10 -16.54 14.16
C TRP A 76 9.99 -17.06 15.29
N GLU A 77 9.48 -17.16 16.52
CA GLU A 77 10.20 -17.76 17.65
C GLU A 77 10.39 -19.28 17.48
N GLN A 78 9.37 -19.98 16.98
CA GLN A 78 9.48 -21.41 16.63
C GLN A 78 10.50 -21.66 15.51
N GLU A 79 10.43 -20.84 14.45
CA GLU A 79 11.40 -20.93 13.35
C GLU A 79 12.82 -20.59 13.83
N LEU A 80 12.97 -19.56 14.66
CA LEU A 80 14.26 -19.20 15.27
C LEU A 80 14.87 -20.37 16.07
N PHE A 81 14.06 -21.08 16.83
CA PHE A 81 14.50 -22.28 17.54
C PHE A 81 14.96 -23.37 16.57
N THR A 82 14.19 -23.62 15.51
CA THR A 82 14.55 -24.60 14.47
C THR A 82 15.87 -24.25 13.79
N GLN A 83 16.07 -22.99 13.43
CA GLN A 83 17.31 -22.56 12.77
C GLN A 83 18.52 -22.56 13.72
N ARG A 84 18.35 -22.30 15.02
CA ARG A 84 19.41 -22.44 16.01
C ARG A 84 19.87 -23.89 16.17
N ARG A 85 18.92 -24.84 16.18
CA ARG A 85 19.28 -26.29 16.20
C ARG A 85 20.04 -26.67 14.93
N ARG A 86 19.55 -26.25 13.75
CA ARG A 86 20.24 -26.49 12.47
C ARG A 86 21.65 -25.92 12.47
N LEU A 87 21.85 -24.71 13.01
CA LEU A 87 23.18 -24.10 13.12
C LEU A 87 24.12 -24.95 13.99
N ALA A 88 23.67 -25.34 15.19
CA ALA A 88 24.46 -26.16 16.11
C ALA A 88 24.81 -27.54 15.52
N ASP A 89 23.88 -28.16 14.78
CA ASP A 89 24.13 -29.44 14.09
C ASP A 89 25.16 -29.28 12.98
N ALA A 90 25.08 -28.20 12.19
CA ALA A 90 26.04 -27.91 11.12
C ALA A 90 27.43 -27.61 11.68
N GLU A 91 27.54 -26.88 12.78
CA GLU A 91 28.80 -26.59 13.46
C GLU A 91 29.48 -27.88 14.02
N ARG A 92 28.69 -28.76 14.64
CA ARG A 92 29.20 -30.09 15.10
C ARG A 92 29.68 -30.93 13.92
N ALA A 93 28.93 -30.97 12.82
CA ALA A 93 29.33 -31.70 11.63
C ALA A 93 30.65 -31.16 11.03
N LEU A 94 30.83 -29.84 11.03
CA LEU A 94 32.06 -29.20 10.55
C LEU A 94 33.27 -29.49 11.40
N GLN A 95 33.07 -29.65 12.73
CA GLN A 95 34.14 -30.04 13.66
C GLN A 95 34.60 -31.51 13.46
N SER A 96 33.64 -32.41 13.18
CA SER A 96 33.97 -33.83 12.98
C SER A 96 34.47 -34.12 11.55
N ARG A 97 33.80 -33.60 10.53
CA ARG A 97 34.16 -33.77 9.12
C ARG A 97 33.71 -32.56 8.30
N PRO A 98 34.63 -31.67 7.91
CA PRO A 98 34.30 -30.53 7.07
C PRO A 98 33.72 -30.95 5.72
N THR A 99 32.47 -30.52 5.44
CA THR A 99 31.79 -30.75 4.16
C THR A 99 31.20 -29.44 3.63
N LYS A 100 31.10 -29.33 2.30
CA LYS A 100 30.45 -28.16 1.64
C LYS A 100 28.99 -28.02 2.10
N SER A 101 28.26 -29.13 2.27
CA SER A 101 26.87 -29.16 2.71
C SER A 101 26.73 -28.60 4.13
N ALA A 102 27.59 -29.01 5.07
CA ALA A 102 27.58 -28.51 6.45
C ALA A 102 27.93 -27.00 6.49
N ALA A 103 28.91 -26.55 5.69
CA ALA A 103 29.26 -25.14 5.58
C ALA A 103 28.09 -24.30 5.06
N GLU A 104 27.42 -24.77 4.00
CA GLU A 104 26.25 -24.09 3.45
C GLU A 104 25.06 -24.08 4.42
N SER A 105 24.80 -25.20 5.12
CA SER A 105 23.78 -25.28 6.16
C SER A 105 24.02 -24.26 7.29
N ARG A 106 25.28 -24.11 7.74
CA ARG A 106 25.69 -23.11 8.73
C ARG A 106 25.41 -21.69 8.23
N ARG A 107 25.81 -21.37 6.98
CA ARG A 107 25.60 -20.05 6.38
C ARG A 107 24.12 -19.68 6.30
N ILE A 108 23.29 -20.60 5.77
CA ILE A 108 21.85 -20.39 5.62
C ILE A 108 21.16 -20.21 6.99
N ALA A 109 21.49 -21.09 7.96
CA ALA A 109 20.90 -21.01 9.29
C ALA A 109 21.28 -19.71 10.00
N GLY A 110 22.55 -19.28 9.90
CA GLY A 110 23.01 -18.00 10.47
C GLY A 110 22.25 -16.81 9.88
N GLN A 111 22.19 -16.69 8.56
CA GLN A 111 21.44 -15.61 7.89
C GLN A 111 19.94 -15.60 8.28
N LYS A 112 19.34 -16.79 8.40
CA LYS A 112 17.93 -16.92 8.79
C LYS A 112 17.70 -16.51 10.24
N ILE A 113 18.62 -16.83 11.16
CA ILE A 113 18.58 -16.41 12.56
C ILE A 113 18.63 -14.87 12.66
N ASP A 114 19.56 -14.24 11.96
CA ASP A 114 19.70 -12.78 11.99
C ASP A 114 18.46 -12.08 11.44
N TRP A 115 17.92 -12.59 10.33
CA TRP A 115 16.67 -12.08 9.76
C TRP A 115 15.49 -12.22 10.73
N LEU A 116 15.33 -13.40 11.39
CA LEU A 116 14.25 -13.64 12.37
C LEU A 116 14.37 -12.73 13.60
N ARG A 117 15.60 -12.54 14.09
CA ARG A 117 15.86 -11.61 15.20
C ARG A 117 15.47 -10.18 14.82
N GLY A 118 15.84 -9.73 13.62
CA GLY A 118 15.44 -8.43 13.10
C GLY A 118 13.92 -8.30 13.03
N LYS A 119 13.20 -9.31 12.52
CA LYS A 119 11.74 -9.32 12.46
C LYS A 119 11.07 -9.27 13.82
N LEU A 120 11.58 -10.01 14.80
CA LEU A 120 11.07 -10.00 16.19
C LEU A 120 11.34 -8.64 16.86
N ALA A 121 12.51 -8.06 16.66
CA ALA A 121 12.85 -6.73 17.18
C ALA A 121 11.94 -5.67 16.56
N ASP A 122 11.74 -5.72 15.23
CA ASP A 122 10.87 -4.83 14.51
C ASP A 122 9.40 -4.94 14.98
N LEU A 123 8.89 -6.16 15.18
CA LEU A 123 7.53 -6.37 15.71
C LEU A 123 7.33 -5.74 17.09
N ARG A 124 8.37 -5.74 17.94
CA ARG A 124 8.34 -5.21 19.32
C ARG A 124 8.63 -3.70 19.39
N ARG A 125 9.05 -3.10 18.29
CA ARG A 125 9.38 -1.67 18.23
C ARG A 125 8.12 -0.83 18.50
N SER A 126 8.20 0.17 19.37
CA SER A 126 7.08 1.05 19.72
C SER A 126 6.95 2.25 18.77
N GLY A 127 8.06 2.76 18.24
CA GLY A 127 8.08 3.91 17.32
C GLY A 127 7.86 3.48 15.87
N LEU A 128 7.25 4.37 15.06
CA LEU A 128 7.14 4.21 13.62
C LEU A 128 8.42 4.67 12.93
N VAL A 129 8.77 4.02 11.82
CA VAL A 129 9.79 4.46 10.86
C VAL A 129 9.14 4.73 9.51
N ALA A 130 9.86 5.40 8.61
CA ALA A 130 9.31 5.82 7.31
C ALA A 130 8.67 4.66 6.51
N ASP A 131 9.31 3.48 6.51
CA ASP A 131 8.81 2.31 5.78
C ASP A 131 7.51 1.72 6.35
N ASP A 132 7.15 2.01 7.60
CA ASP A 132 5.91 1.51 8.21
C ASP A 132 4.63 2.00 7.54
N SER A 133 4.70 3.12 6.81
CA SER A 133 3.60 3.69 6.04
C SER A 133 3.68 3.42 4.54
N ARG A 134 4.72 2.71 4.09
CA ARG A 134 4.91 2.40 2.67
C ARG A 134 4.00 1.26 2.24
N ILE A 135 3.30 1.45 1.11
CA ILE A 135 2.46 0.45 0.46
C ILE A 135 3.06 0.00 -0.86
N PHE A 136 2.79 -1.24 -1.23
CA PHE A 136 3.16 -1.85 -2.50
C PHE A 136 1.93 -2.44 -3.18
N PRO A 137 1.97 -2.75 -4.48
CA PRO A 137 0.88 -3.48 -5.12
C PRO A 137 0.47 -4.73 -4.33
N GLY A 138 -0.83 -4.89 -4.10
CA GLY A 138 -1.39 -5.94 -3.25
C GLY A 138 -1.57 -5.57 -1.78
N TRP A 139 -1.01 -4.46 -1.30
CA TRP A 139 -1.18 -3.97 0.07
C TRP A 139 -2.46 -3.15 0.20
N TYR A 140 -3.02 -3.11 1.41
CA TYR A 140 -4.19 -2.29 1.70
C TYR A 140 -3.78 -0.91 2.21
N ALA A 141 -4.52 0.10 1.76
CA ALA A 141 -4.34 1.50 2.15
C ALA A 141 -5.70 2.13 2.44
N PRO A 142 -5.74 3.18 3.28
CA PRO A 142 -6.92 4.03 3.44
C PRO A 142 -7.13 4.87 2.19
N VAL A 143 -8.34 4.84 1.66
CA VAL A 143 -8.75 5.57 0.46
C VAL A 143 -10.07 6.28 0.73
N ILE A 144 -10.19 7.53 0.29
CA ILE A 144 -11.40 8.32 0.43
C ILE A 144 -12.29 8.10 -0.79
N VAL A 145 -13.57 7.82 -0.55
CA VAL A 145 -14.62 7.69 -1.57
C VAL A 145 -15.86 8.46 -1.14
N ALA A 146 -16.76 8.76 -2.08
CA ALA A 146 -18.13 9.13 -1.78
C ALA A 146 -19.01 7.87 -1.80
N GLU A 147 -19.69 7.59 -0.71
CA GLU A 147 -20.64 6.49 -0.59
C GLU A 147 -21.88 6.98 0.16
N GLN A 148 -23.06 6.76 -0.41
CA GLN A 148 -24.36 7.17 0.18
C GLN A 148 -24.41 8.65 0.58
N GLY A 149 -23.82 9.53 -0.24
CA GLY A 149 -23.82 10.98 -0.02
C GLY A 149 -22.83 11.49 1.04
N ALA A 150 -21.99 10.62 1.59
CA ALA A 150 -20.96 10.99 2.56
C ALA A 150 -19.57 10.60 2.07
N LYS A 151 -18.56 11.36 2.47
CA LYS A 151 -17.16 10.98 2.26
C LYS A 151 -16.76 9.95 3.32
N ARG A 152 -16.18 8.84 2.88
CA ARG A 152 -15.73 7.75 3.76
C ARG A 152 -14.30 7.35 3.47
N VAL A 153 -13.53 7.10 4.51
CA VAL A 153 -12.23 6.46 4.44
C VAL A 153 -12.42 4.96 4.54
N MET A 154 -12.10 4.24 3.48
CA MET A 154 -12.26 2.78 3.39
C MET A 154 -10.90 2.10 3.14
N PRO A 155 -10.66 0.90 3.72
CA PRO A 155 -9.48 0.13 3.40
C PRO A 155 -9.63 -0.53 2.04
N MET A 156 -8.75 -0.22 1.10
CA MET A 156 -8.77 -0.79 -0.25
C MET A 156 -7.41 -1.35 -0.63
N ARG A 157 -7.40 -2.44 -1.40
CA ARG A 157 -6.17 -3.02 -1.92
C ARG A 157 -5.62 -2.17 -3.08
N TYR A 158 -4.36 -1.77 -2.97
CA TYR A 158 -3.61 -1.13 -4.06
C TYR A 158 -3.26 -2.16 -5.12
N GLN A 159 -3.94 -2.21 -6.16
CA GLN A 159 -4.00 -3.04 -7.36
C GLN A 159 -5.46 -3.36 -7.66
N CYS A 160 -6.05 -2.57 -8.57
CA CYS A 160 -7.46 -2.59 -8.86
C CYS A 160 -7.84 -3.86 -9.64
N ARG A 161 -8.86 -4.55 -9.14
CA ARG A 161 -9.56 -5.61 -9.87
C ARG A 161 -10.94 -5.06 -10.28
N PRO A 162 -11.17 -4.77 -11.57
CA PRO A 162 -12.48 -4.34 -12.04
C PRO A 162 -13.59 -5.35 -11.72
N ALA A 163 -14.82 -4.88 -11.56
CA ALA A 163 -15.96 -5.77 -11.41
C ALA A 163 -16.14 -6.66 -12.65
N GLY A 164 -16.59 -7.90 -12.46
CA GLY A 164 -16.89 -8.84 -13.55
C GLY A 164 -15.69 -9.58 -14.15
N VAL A 165 -14.44 -9.27 -13.74
CA VAL A 165 -13.27 -10.03 -14.20
C VAL A 165 -13.00 -11.26 -13.31
N PRO A 166 -12.30 -12.30 -13.81
CA PRO A 166 -11.92 -13.46 -13.01
C PRO A 166 -10.97 -13.11 -11.85
N ALA A 167 -10.93 -13.95 -10.82
CA ALA A 167 -10.09 -13.75 -9.64
C ALA A 167 -8.57 -13.75 -9.95
N ASP A 168 -8.15 -14.45 -11.01
CA ASP A 168 -6.76 -14.52 -11.49
C ASP A 168 -6.33 -13.30 -12.32
N HIS A 169 -7.24 -12.34 -12.55
CA HIS A 169 -6.98 -11.11 -13.30
C HIS A 169 -5.71 -10.39 -12.82
N ASP A 170 -5.49 -10.34 -11.52
CA ASP A 170 -4.34 -9.64 -10.92
C ASP A 170 -2.99 -10.26 -11.31
N LYS A 171 -2.96 -11.59 -11.54
CA LYS A 171 -1.76 -12.30 -12.00
C LYS A 171 -1.51 -12.04 -13.48
N ARG A 172 -2.58 -11.93 -14.27
CA ARG A 172 -2.51 -11.69 -15.72
C ARG A 172 -2.20 -10.22 -16.04
N PHE A 173 -2.66 -9.31 -15.18
CA PHE A 173 -2.50 -7.87 -15.34
C PHE A 173 -1.89 -7.23 -14.06
N PRO A 174 -0.61 -7.51 -13.76
CA PRO A 174 0.01 -7.07 -12.50
C PRO A 174 0.14 -5.55 -12.39
N GLY A 175 0.03 -4.79 -13.48
CA GLY A 175 0.16 -3.33 -13.54
C GLY A 175 -1.11 -2.55 -13.19
N THR A 176 -2.22 -3.20 -12.82
CA THR A 176 -3.51 -2.53 -12.53
C THR A 176 -3.53 -1.72 -11.22
N TYR A 177 -2.38 -1.47 -10.60
CA TYR A 177 -2.22 -0.49 -9.54
C TYR A 177 -2.10 0.95 -10.08
N ASN A 178 -1.84 1.12 -11.40
CA ASN A 178 -1.79 2.41 -12.08
C ASN A 178 -2.86 2.51 -13.17
N ALA A 179 -3.68 3.54 -13.10
CA ALA A 179 -4.62 3.92 -14.16
C ALA A 179 -3.99 5.03 -15.00
N ARG A 180 -3.43 4.69 -16.15
CA ARG A 180 -2.86 5.67 -17.07
C ARG A 180 -3.94 6.59 -17.63
N ARG A 181 -3.68 7.90 -17.64
CA ARG A 181 -4.62 8.90 -18.15
C ARG A 181 -5.06 8.62 -19.58
N ASP A 182 -4.15 8.20 -20.46
CA ASP A 182 -4.42 7.84 -21.85
C ASP A 182 -5.27 6.57 -22.03
N LYS A 183 -5.59 5.84 -20.95
CA LYS A 183 -6.39 4.61 -20.94
C LYS A 183 -7.69 4.74 -20.15
N LEU A 184 -8.04 5.94 -19.68
CA LEU A 184 -9.20 6.13 -18.81
C LEU A 184 -10.52 5.79 -19.55
N GLU A 185 -10.70 6.23 -20.79
CA GLU A 185 -11.87 5.90 -21.62
C GLU A 185 -11.77 4.55 -22.35
N GLY A 186 -10.60 3.91 -22.31
CA GLY A 186 -10.39 2.57 -22.85
C GLY A 186 -10.57 1.49 -21.78
N TYR A 187 -9.44 1.03 -21.23
CA TYR A 187 -9.42 -0.04 -20.22
C TYR A 187 -10.21 0.32 -18.95
N TRP A 188 -10.14 1.56 -18.50
CA TRP A 188 -10.75 2.03 -17.25
C TRP A 188 -12.16 2.62 -17.41
N ARG A 189 -12.76 2.54 -18.62
CA ARG A 189 -14.09 3.13 -18.94
C ARG A 189 -15.22 2.71 -18.01
N GLY A 190 -15.11 1.53 -17.40
CA GLY A 190 -16.09 1.03 -16.44
C GLY A 190 -16.04 1.72 -15.08
N LEU A 191 -14.92 2.39 -14.77
CA LEU A 191 -14.67 3.06 -13.50
C LEU A 191 -14.54 4.58 -13.64
N PHE A 192 -13.91 5.06 -14.73
CA PHE A 192 -13.74 6.48 -14.96
C PHE A 192 -15.09 7.17 -15.20
N GLY A 193 -15.31 8.29 -14.53
CA GLY A 193 -16.60 8.98 -14.48
C GLY A 193 -17.66 8.29 -13.60
N ARG A 194 -17.30 7.25 -12.81
CA ARG A 194 -18.26 6.46 -12.00
C ARG A 194 -17.75 6.14 -10.60
N SER A 195 -16.54 5.64 -10.48
CA SER A 195 -15.98 5.14 -9.23
C SER A 195 -14.63 5.78 -8.97
N HIS A 196 -14.68 7.00 -8.49
CA HIS A 196 -13.52 7.81 -8.19
C HIS A 196 -13.17 7.74 -6.70
N ALA A 197 -11.88 7.87 -6.41
CA ALA A 197 -11.36 7.87 -5.06
C ALA A 197 -10.17 8.83 -4.93
N VAL A 198 -9.77 9.12 -3.71
CA VAL A 198 -8.59 9.92 -3.40
C VAL A 198 -7.72 9.14 -2.40
N MET A 199 -6.46 8.97 -2.73
CA MET A 199 -5.47 8.40 -1.83
C MET A 199 -4.50 9.48 -1.36
N PRO A 200 -4.38 9.67 -0.09
CA PRO A 200 -3.48 10.62 0.51
C PRO A 200 -2.08 10.07 0.66
N VAL A 201 -1.13 10.79 0.13
CA VAL A 201 0.24 10.33 -0.05
C VAL A 201 1.22 11.42 0.39
N ARG A 202 2.23 11.05 1.20
CA ARG A 202 3.36 11.95 1.49
C ARG A 202 4.43 11.88 0.43
N ARG A 203 4.70 10.67 -0.08
CA ARG A 203 5.79 10.36 -1.00
C ARG A 203 5.40 9.23 -1.91
N PHE A 204 6.00 9.20 -3.09
CA PHE A 204 5.90 8.05 -3.99
C PHE A 204 7.30 7.59 -4.39
N TYR A 205 7.39 6.37 -4.86
CA TYR A 205 8.66 5.72 -5.17
C TYR A 205 8.62 5.13 -6.56
N GLU A 206 9.70 5.32 -7.30
CA GLU A 206 9.83 4.83 -8.67
C GLU A 206 11.12 4.08 -8.88
N ASN A 207 11.03 3.01 -9.68
CA ASN A 207 12.20 2.30 -10.14
C ASN A 207 12.78 3.02 -11.37
N VAL A 208 14.01 3.47 -11.27
CA VAL A 208 14.72 4.17 -12.34
C VAL A 208 15.95 3.39 -12.71
N ARG A 209 16.20 3.22 -14.01
CA ARG A 209 17.42 2.57 -14.50
C ARG A 209 18.57 3.59 -14.47
N ARG A 210 19.65 3.26 -13.75
CA ARG A 210 20.91 4.01 -13.74
C ARG A 210 22.05 3.09 -14.18
N GLY A 211 22.51 3.25 -15.42
CA GLY A 211 23.46 2.31 -16.03
C GLY A 211 22.88 0.90 -16.08
N ASP A 212 23.57 -0.07 -15.49
CA ASP A 212 23.14 -1.47 -15.45
C ASP A 212 22.30 -1.83 -14.21
N ALA A 213 22.09 -0.90 -13.28
CA ALA A 213 21.34 -1.12 -12.06
C ALA A 213 19.97 -0.42 -12.07
N ASN A 214 18.96 -1.09 -11.50
CA ASN A 214 17.71 -0.45 -11.11
C ASN A 214 17.86 0.11 -9.71
N VAL A 215 17.57 1.40 -9.54
CA VAL A 215 17.55 2.08 -8.24
C VAL A 215 16.13 2.54 -7.94
N VAL A 216 15.77 2.57 -6.67
CA VAL A 216 14.48 3.12 -6.23
C VAL A 216 14.73 4.57 -5.82
N LEU A 217 14.03 5.51 -6.45
CA LEU A 217 13.99 6.90 -6.04
C LEU A 217 12.73 7.17 -5.23
N GLU A 218 12.90 7.92 -4.16
CA GLU A 218 11.83 8.52 -3.37
C GLU A 218 11.59 9.94 -3.88
N PHE A 219 10.32 10.29 -4.12
CA PHE A 219 9.89 11.62 -4.52
C PHE A 219 8.96 12.21 -3.46
N SER A 220 9.21 13.43 -3.04
CA SER A 220 8.36 14.19 -2.12
C SER A 220 8.16 15.61 -2.60
N PRO A 221 6.97 16.23 -2.36
CA PRO A 221 6.78 17.66 -2.57
C PRO A 221 7.81 18.46 -1.74
N ALA A 222 8.38 19.50 -2.32
CA ALA A 222 9.37 20.35 -1.64
C ALA A 222 8.82 21.01 -0.36
N ASP A 223 7.53 21.32 -0.34
CA ASP A 223 6.82 21.87 0.83
C ASP A 223 6.44 20.80 1.86
N GLN A 224 6.76 19.54 1.61
CA GLN A 224 6.45 18.38 2.47
C GLN A 224 4.95 18.20 2.78
N GLN A 225 4.05 18.86 2.04
CA GLN A 225 2.61 18.70 2.22
C GLN A 225 2.13 17.37 1.64
N PRO A 226 1.16 16.69 2.28
CA PRO A 226 0.55 15.50 1.73
C PRO A 226 -0.23 15.82 0.45
N MET A 227 -0.07 14.99 -0.55
CA MET A 227 -0.80 15.04 -1.82
C MET A 227 -2.11 14.26 -1.73
N LEU A 228 -3.14 14.73 -2.42
CA LEU A 228 -4.41 14.04 -2.62
C LEU A 228 -4.41 13.40 -4.01
N VAL A 229 -3.91 12.17 -4.11
CA VAL A 229 -3.73 11.48 -5.40
C VAL A 229 -5.07 10.99 -5.94
N ALA A 230 -5.41 11.39 -7.17
CA ALA A 230 -6.59 10.91 -7.88
C ALA A 230 -6.51 9.41 -8.13
N CYS A 231 -7.58 8.68 -7.84
CA CYS A 231 -7.67 7.24 -7.98
C CYS A 231 -8.99 6.81 -8.63
N LEU A 232 -9.00 5.62 -9.21
CA LEU A 232 -10.19 4.85 -9.54
C LEU A 232 -10.30 3.67 -8.59
N TRP A 233 -11.53 3.27 -8.23
CA TRP A 233 -11.74 2.12 -7.36
C TRP A 233 -12.82 1.18 -7.89
N SER A 234 -12.79 -0.06 -7.40
CA SER A 234 -13.75 -1.09 -7.76
C SER A 234 -14.15 -1.91 -6.55
N ARG A 235 -15.44 -2.29 -6.52
CA ARG A 235 -15.97 -3.36 -5.68
C ARG A 235 -16.13 -4.60 -6.57
N TRP A 236 -15.24 -5.55 -6.40
CA TRP A 236 -15.31 -6.83 -7.08
C TRP A 236 -15.99 -7.85 -6.16
N THR A 237 -16.84 -8.71 -6.73
CA THR A 237 -17.49 -9.82 -6.02
C THR A 237 -17.13 -11.12 -6.72
N GLY A 238 -16.61 -12.07 -5.95
CA GLY A 238 -16.25 -13.40 -6.41
C GLY A 238 -17.47 -14.32 -6.57
N PRO A 239 -17.32 -15.45 -7.29
CA PRO A 239 -18.36 -16.45 -7.42
C PRO A 239 -18.82 -17.05 -6.09
N ASP A 240 -17.95 -17.04 -5.09
CA ASP A 240 -18.19 -17.49 -3.71
C ASP A 240 -18.82 -16.42 -2.81
N GLY A 241 -19.18 -15.27 -3.36
CA GLY A 241 -19.70 -14.12 -2.61
C GLY A 241 -18.64 -13.29 -1.89
N SER A 242 -17.36 -13.64 -1.99
CA SER A 242 -16.28 -12.84 -1.43
C SER A 242 -16.22 -11.45 -2.09
N THR A 243 -15.93 -10.42 -1.30
CA THR A 243 -15.85 -9.05 -1.80
C THR A 243 -14.44 -8.51 -1.67
N LEU A 244 -13.95 -7.84 -2.71
CA LEU A 244 -12.67 -7.13 -2.72
C LEU A 244 -12.89 -5.67 -3.10
N LEU A 245 -12.52 -4.77 -2.19
CA LEU A 245 -12.36 -3.34 -2.51
C LEU A 245 -10.93 -3.12 -2.98
N SER A 246 -10.76 -2.49 -4.12
CA SER A 246 -9.45 -2.26 -4.71
C SER A 246 -9.38 -0.98 -5.51
N PHE A 247 -8.19 -0.40 -5.64
CA PHE A 247 -8.01 0.87 -6.33
C PHE A 247 -6.73 0.91 -7.15
N ALA A 248 -6.68 1.88 -8.08
CA ALA A 248 -5.53 2.24 -8.90
C ALA A 248 -5.30 3.75 -8.82
N ALA A 249 -4.05 4.18 -8.65
CA ALA A 249 -3.68 5.59 -8.75
C ALA A 249 -3.68 6.03 -10.22
N ILE A 250 -4.24 7.22 -10.50
CA ILE A 250 -4.16 7.79 -11.85
C ILE A 250 -2.77 8.38 -12.05
N THR A 251 -2.18 8.05 -13.20
CA THR A 251 -0.84 8.52 -13.59
C THR A 251 -0.87 9.18 -14.96
N ASP A 252 0.01 10.17 -15.14
CA ASP A 252 0.17 10.93 -16.37
C ASP A 252 1.65 11.14 -16.69
N GLU A 253 1.95 11.90 -17.71
CA GLU A 253 3.30 12.36 -18.01
C GLU A 253 3.92 13.07 -16.81
N PRO A 254 5.20 12.86 -16.56
CA PRO A 254 5.88 13.41 -15.40
C PRO A 254 6.21 14.89 -15.59
N PRO A 255 6.28 15.69 -14.51
CA PRO A 255 6.86 17.01 -14.57
C PRO A 255 8.39 16.94 -14.86
N PRO A 256 9.00 18.07 -15.29
CA PRO A 256 10.39 18.07 -15.77
C PRO A 256 11.40 17.47 -14.80
N GLU A 257 11.29 17.74 -13.49
CA GLU A 257 12.19 17.24 -12.46
C GLU A 257 12.09 15.73 -12.25
N VAL A 258 10.90 15.14 -12.44
CA VAL A 258 10.70 13.67 -12.40
C VAL A 258 11.19 13.04 -13.71
N ALA A 259 10.87 13.64 -14.86
CA ALA A 259 11.35 13.21 -16.17
C ALA A 259 12.88 13.19 -16.26
N ALA A 260 13.54 14.20 -15.68
CA ALA A 260 15.01 14.32 -15.64
C ALA A 260 15.68 13.12 -14.91
N THR A 261 14.96 12.40 -14.05
CA THR A 261 15.48 11.19 -13.41
C THR A 261 15.43 9.95 -14.31
N GLY A 262 14.78 10.04 -15.49
CA GLY A 262 14.57 8.93 -16.41
C GLY A 262 13.25 8.18 -16.21
N HIS A 263 12.34 8.71 -15.39
CA HIS A 263 11.01 8.11 -15.20
C HIS A 263 9.96 8.76 -16.11
N ASP A 264 9.05 7.96 -16.68
CA ASP A 264 8.08 8.36 -17.71
C ASP A 264 6.67 8.61 -17.16
N ARG A 265 6.47 8.63 -15.84
CA ARG A 265 5.18 8.73 -15.19
C ARG A 265 5.25 9.47 -13.87
N CYS A 266 4.12 10.12 -13.51
CA CYS A 266 3.89 10.69 -12.20
C CYS A 266 2.43 10.50 -11.79
N VAL A 267 2.16 10.39 -10.49
CA VAL A 267 0.81 10.44 -9.94
C VAL A 267 0.18 11.81 -10.17
N ILE A 268 -1.14 11.87 -10.21
CA ILE A 268 -1.88 13.14 -10.35
C ILE A 268 -2.43 13.54 -8.98
N PRO A 269 -1.84 14.51 -8.29
CA PRO A 269 -2.44 15.12 -7.11
C PRO A 269 -3.51 16.13 -7.53
N ILE A 270 -4.72 16.03 -6.97
CA ILE A 270 -5.78 17.01 -7.19
C ILE A 270 -5.81 18.04 -6.07
N LYS A 271 -6.29 19.24 -6.39
CA LYS A 271 -6.47 20.31 -5.42
C LYS A 271 -7.57 19.97 -4.40
N PRO A 272 -7.47 20.42 -3.14
CA PRO A 272 -8.48 20.15 -2.12
C PRO A 272 -9.90 20.59 -2.52
N GLU A 273 -10.04 21.71 -3.20
CA GLU A 273 -11.32 22.24 -3.70
C GLU A 273 -11.99 21.35 -4.73
N HIS A 274 -11.24 20.48 -5.42
CA HIS A 274 -11.77 19.55 -6.41
C HIS A 274 -12.22 18.20 -5.84
N VAL A 275 -11.89 17.90 -4.58
CA VAL A 275 -12.15 16.59 -3.97
C VAL A 275 -13.62 16.18 -4.06
N ASP A 276 -14.55 17.09 -3.74
CA ASP A 276 -15.98 16.78 -3.74
C ASP A 276 -16.49 16.50 -5.17
N ALA A 277 -16.10 17.30 -6.13
CA ALA A 277 -16.46 17.10 -7.53
C ALA A 277 -15.80 15.83 -8.11
N TRP A 278 -14.55 15.55 -7.72
CA TRP A 278 -13.85 14.35 -8.13
C TRP A 278 -14.52 13.07 -7.60
N LEU A 279 -14.91 13.05 -6.33
CA LEU A 279 -15.54 11.89 -5.69
C LEU A 279 -16.99 11.64 -6.15
N ASN A 280 -17.66 12.65 -6.73
CA ASN A 280 -19.04 12.57 -7.23
C ASN A 280 -19.11 12.87 -8.75
N PRO A 281 -18.43 12.05 -9.59
CA PRO A 281 -18.37 12.32 -11.03
C PRO A 281 -19.73 12.13 -11.70
N ASP A 282 -20.01 12.93 -12.73
CA ASP A 282 -21.12 12.67 -13.65
C ASP A 282 -20.62 11.83 -14.82
N PRO A 283 -21.12 10.59 -15.01
CA PRO A 283 -20.70 9.72 -16.11
C PRO A 283 -21.07 10.25 -17.50
N LYS A 284 -21.95 11.25 -17.56
CA LYS A 284 -22.32 11.94 -18.82
C LYS A 284 -21.42 13.13 -19.11
N ASN A 285 -20.61 13.56 -18.14
CA ASN A 285 -19.73 14.73 -18.27
C ASN A 285 -18.27 14.37 -17.92
N LEU A 286 -17.63 13.53 -18.73
CA LEU A 286 -16.23 13.17 -18.54
C LEU A 286 -15.28 14.36 -18.71
N ALA A 287 -15.69 15.39 -19.45
CA ALA A 287 -14.90 16.62 -19.62
C ALA A 287 -14.64 17.30 -18.26
N ALA A 288 -15.62 17.31 -17.35
CA ALA A 288 -15.42 17.82 -15.99
C ALA A 288 -14.37 17.03 -15.21
N CYS A 289 -14.33 15.71 -15.36
CA CYS A 289 -13.32 14.87 -14.74
C CYS A 289 -11.91 15.20 -15.29
N TYR A 290 -11.78 15.39 -16.58
CA TYR A 290 -10.51 15.80 -17.20
C TYR A 290 -10.09 17.21 -16.77
N ALA A 291 -11.03 18.16 -16.67
CA ALA A 291 -10.74 19.50 -16.20
C ALA A 291 -10.09 19.49 -14.78
N ILE A 292 -10.58 18.62 -13.89
CA ILE A 292 -9.98 18.42 -12.56
C ILE A 292 -8.55 17.87 -12.67
N LEU A 293 -8.33 16.86 -13.54
CA LEU A 293 -7.01 16.28 -13.75
C LEU A 293 -6.04 17.28 -14.42
N ASP A 294 -6.54 18.22 -15.22
CA ASP A 294 -5.73 19.26 -15.87
C ASP A 294 -5.39 20.40 -14.90
N ASP A 295 -6.34 20.79 -14.03
CA ASP A 295 -6.15 21.76 -12.95
C ASP A 295 -5.61 21.12 -11.66
N ARG A 296 -4.69 20.16 -11.81
CA ARG A 296 -4.03 19.46 -10.71
C ARG A 296 -3.09 20.35 -9.91
N GLU A 297 -2.77 19.96 -8.68
CA GLU A 297 -1.60 20.51 -7.99
C GLU A 297 -0.32 20.17 -8.76
N ARG A 298 0.64 21.09 -8.75
CA ARG A 298 1.94 20.93 -9.42
C ARG A 298 3.08 21.25 -8.46
N PRO A 299 3.24 20.47 -7.37
CA PRO A 299 4.36 20.68 -6.48
C PRO A 299 5.66 20.36 -7.22
N TYR A 300 6.73 21.07 -6.88
CA TYR A 300 8.06 20.64 -7.28
C TYR A 300 8.47 19.43 -6.46
N TYR A 301 8.92 18.35 -7.13
CA TYR A 301 9.33 17.12 -6.48
C TYR A 301 10.83 17.06 -6.23
N GLU A 302 11.23 17.07 -4.96
CA GLU A 302 12.57 16.68 -4.57
C GLU A 302 12.68 15.15 -4.62
N HIS A 303 13.89 14.64 -4.95
CA HIS A 303 14.12 13.20 -5.00
C HIS A 303 15.44 12.80 -4.36
N ARG A 304 15.46 11.58 -3.82
CA ARG A 304 16.65 10.95 -3.26
C ARG A 304 16.60 9.44 -3.47
N LEU A 305 17.73 8.75 -3.28
CA LEU A 305 17.72 7.30 -3.20
C LEU A 305 16.84 6.85 -2.04
N ALA A 306 15.93 5.93 -2.29
CA ALA A 306 15.18 5.29 -1.22
C ALA A 306 16.13 4.47 -0.35
N ALA A 307 15.96 4.57 0.96
CA ALA A 307 16.76 3.85 1.94
C ALA A 307 16.39 2.35 1.94
#